data_87072ffa69af522de156a3beffc1a943
#
_entry.id   87072ffa69af522de156a3beffc1a943
#
_cell.length_a   1.000
_cell.length_b   1.000
_cell.length_c   1.000
_cell.angle_alpha   90.00
_cell.angle_beta   90.00
_cell.angle_gamma   90.00
#
_symmetry.space_group_name_H-M   'P 1'
#
loop_
_entity.id
_entity.type
_entity.pdbx_description
1 polymer ?
#
loop_
_entity_poly.entity_id
_entity_poly.type
_entity_poly.pdbx_seq_one_letter_code
_entity_poly.pdbx_strand_id
1 'polypeptide(L)'
;MSIKTIKTLHRWLAFILGIFVVFQVTSGSIAAESRLLMQWFYPERYQVGAGGIPATPSQIQTTMRSLEPDFNIAHVMVPPPNRADTAYILMGGRNPEDLHESKIMVDYDQYQQQIIGEHPLIESGWIGTMTVLHRWIVFGEAGFYVVCVLGVATVLMCLSGLFLYLNTRKTALQLPFINRCHRSLGALASLFLIVTSVS
;
A
#
# COMPACT_ATOMS: atom_id res chain seq x y z
N MET A 1 -22.01 22.35 19.92
CA MET A 1 -20.71 21.96 20.51
C MET A 1 -19.79 23.18 20.51
N SER A 2 -19.08 23.46 21.62
CA SER A 2 -18.21 24.64 21.71
C SER A 2 -16.90 24.43 20.91
N ILE A 3 -16.30 25.53 20.42
CA ILE A 3 -15.00 25.48 19.72
C ILE A 3 -13.91 24.86 20.65
N LYS A 4 -13.99 25.11 21.96
CA LYS A 4 -13.08 24.49 22.95
C LYS A 4 -13.21 22.96 22.95
N THR A 5 -14.43 22.43 22.93
CA THR A 5 -14.70 21.00 22.90
C THR A 5 -14.16 20.36 21.62
N ILE A 6 -14.40 21.00 20.47
CA ILE A 6 -13.89 20.48 19.16
C ILE A 6 -12.35 20.48 19.17
N LYS A 7 -11.71 21.52 19.70
CA LYS A 7 -10.25 21.61 19.79
C LYS A 7 -9.66 20.52 20.68
N THR A 8 -10.31 20.21 21.77
CA THR A 8 -9.89 19.12 22.68
C THR A 8 -10.06 17.76 22.00
N LEU A 9 -11.21 17.52 21.37
CA LEU A 9 -11.47 16.29 20.63
C LEU A 9 -10.46 16.08 19.49
N HIS A 10 -10.21 17.11 18.68
CA HIS A 10 -9.23 17.07 17.60
C HIS A 10 -7.83 16.72 18.11
N ARG A 11 -7.40 17.30 19.23
CA ARG A 11 -6.09 17.01 19.84
C ARG A 11 -5.98 15.55 20.29
N TRP A 12 -7.00 15.00 20.94
CA TRP A 12 -7.01 13.60 21.38
C TRP A 12 -7.05 12.64 20.20
N LEU A 13 -7.88 12.91 19.18
CA LEU A 13 -7.90 12.14 17.96
C LEU A 13 -6.54 12.17 17.26
N ALA A 14 -5.92 13.36 17.13
CA ALA A 14 -4.60 13.48 16.51
C ALA A 14 -3.51 12.73 17.29
N PHE A 15 -3.56 12.71 18.62
CA PHE A 15 -2.61 11.97 19.43
C PHE A 15 -2.77 10.44 19.28
N ILE A 16 -4.00 9.96 19.37
CA ILE A 16 -4.29 8.51 19.26
C ILE A 16 -4.05 8.02 17.84
N LEU A 17 -4.56 8.74 16.83
CA LEU A 17 -4.48 8.32 15.43
C LEU A 17 -3.14 8.64 14.79
N GLY A 18 -2.38 9.60 15.32
CA GLY A 18 -1.15 10.08 14.69
C GLY A 18 -0.13 8.96 14.43
N ILE A 19 0.04 8.06 15.41
CA ILE A 19 0.94 6.90 15.28
C ILE A 19 0.46 5.99 14.15
N PHE A 20 -0.84 5.69 14.11
CA PHE A 20 -1.42 4.83 13.06
C PHE A 20 -1.34 5.48 11.68
N VAL A 21 -1.61 6.78 11.58
CA VAL A 21 -1.51 7.52 10.30
C VAL A 21 -0.07 7.54 9.79
N VAL A 22 0.92 7.82 10.66
CA VAL A 22 2.34 7.78 10.28
C VAL A 22 2.73 6.38 9.81
N PHE A 23 2.34 5.34 10.57
CA PHE A 23 2.59 3.96 10.18
C PHE A 23 1.93 3.64 8.83
N GLN A 24 0.67 3.99 8.65
CA GLN A 24 -0.11 3.70 7.45
C GLN A 24 0.45 4.41 6.21
N VAL A 25 0.84 5.67 6.35
CA VAL A 25 1.47 6.43 5.25
C VAL A 25 2.84 5.84 4.90
N THR A 26 3.68 5.55 5.89
CA THR A 26 5.02 5.00 5.66
C THR A 26 4.96 3.61 5.03
N SER A 27 4.16 2.70 5.61
CA SER A 27 4.00 1.35 5.07
C SER A 27 3.33 1.35 3.70
N GLY A 28 2.39 2.27 3.45
CA GLY A 28 1.74 2.45 2.15
C GLY A 28 2.70 2.96 1.08
N SER A 29 3.58 3.89 1.42
CA SER A 29 4.63 4.34 0.49
C SER A 29 5.58 3.20 0.12
N ILE A 30 5.98 2.38 1.10
CA ILE A 30 6.79 1.18 0.85
C ILE A 30 6.02 0.18 -0.02
N ALA A 31 4.75 -0.05 0.26
CA ALA A 31 3.91 -0.97 -0.52
C ALA A 31 3.72 -0.48 -1.97
N ALA A 32 3.50 0.82 -2.17
CA ALA A 32 3.34 1.42 -3.50
C ALA A 32 4.62 1.28 -4.35
N GLU A 33 5.79 1.46 -3.73
CA GLU A 33 7.10 1.38 -4.39
C GLU A 33 7.76 0.00 -4.20
N SER A 34 7.03 -0.97 -3.67
CA SER A 34 7.57 -2.29 -3.31
C SER A 34 8.35 -2.94 -4.45
N ARG A 35 7.86 -2.82 -5.69
CA ARG A 35 8.52 -3.37 -6.86
C ARG A 35 9.90 -2.75 -7.12
N LEU A 36 10.02 -1.42 -7.10
CA LEU A 36 11.31 -0.74 -7.28
C LEU A 36 12.27 -1.09 -6.16
N LEU A 37 11.77 -1.09 -4.92
CA LEU A 37 12.56 -1.46 -3.76
C LEU A 37 13.04 -2.91 -3.85
N MET A 38 12.18 -3.83 -4.23
CA MET A 38 12.55 -5.24 -4.42
C MET A 38 13.62 -5.39 -5.48
N GLN A 39 13.53 -4.70 -6.62
CA GLN A 39 14.55 -4.71 -7.67
C GLN A 39 15.89 -4.13 -7.20
N TRP A 40 15.88 -3.17 -6.29
CA TRP A 40 17.11 -2.59 -5.75
C TRP A 40 17.77 -3.48 -4.70
N PHE A 41 16.98 -4.09 -3.82
CA PHE A 41 17.50 -4.90 -2.72
C PHE A 41 17.77 -6.35 -3.10
N TYR A 42 17.10 -6.86 -4.14
CA TYR A 42 17.19 -8.24 -4.60
C TYR A 42 17.30 -8.31 -6.14
N PRO A 43 18.31 -7.64 -6.75
CA PRO A 43 18.40 -7.55 -8.22
C PRO A 43 18.51 -8.93 -8.89
N GLU A 44 19.16 -9.90 -8.23
CA GLU A 44 19.35 -11.26 -8.72
C GLU A 44 18.03 -12.02 -8.98
N ARG A 45 16.96 -11.65 -8.28
CA ARG A 45 15.65 -12.31 -8.43
C ARG A 45 14.89 -11.87 -9.69
N TYR A 46 15.24 -10.70 -10.23
CA TYR A 46 14.44 -10.03 -11.25
C TYR A 46 15.14 -9.93 -12.60
N GLN A 47 16.41 -10.32 -12.69
CA GLN A 47 17.14 -10.26 -13.95
C GLN A 47 16.77 -11.45 -14.84
N VAL A 48 16.21 -11.16 -15.99
CA VAL A 48 15.97 -12.13 -17.06
C VAL A 48 16.73 -11.71 -18.30
N GLY A 49 17.11 -12.68 -19.12
CA GLY A 49 17.77 -12.38 -20.40
C GLY A 49 16.78 -11.67 -21.33
N ALA A 50 16.97 -10.37 -21.52
CA ALA A 50 16.16 -9.62 -22.46
C ALA A 50 16.40 -10.15 -23.88
N GLY A 51 15.41 -10.82 -24.46
CA GLY A 51 15.50 -11.32 -25.82
C GLY A 51 14.26 -12.07 -26.27
N GLY A 52 13.65 -11.60 -27.35
CA GLY A 52 12.46 -12.23 -27.93
C GLY A 52 11.16 -11.52 -27.59
N ILE A 53 10.06 -12.22 -27.83
CA ILE A 53 8.69 -11.74 -27.56
C ILE A 53 8.30 -12.26 -26.18
N PRO A 54 7.92 -11.39 -25.22
CA PRO A 54 7.50 -11.84 -23.91
C PRO A 54 6.21 -12.66 -23.98
N ALA A 55 6.07 -13.62 -23.09
CA ALA A 55 4.89 -14.48 -23.02
C ALA A 55 3.62 -13.65 -22.77
N THR A 56 2.59 -13.97 -23.52
CA THR A 56 1.25 -13.39 -23.33
C THR A 56 0.58 -13.94 -22.05
N PRO A 57 -0.43 -13.28 -21.49
CA PRO A 57 -1.14 -13.78 -20.31
C PRO A 57 -1.71 -15.20 -20.49
N SER A 58 -2.18 -15.54 -21.69
CA SER A 58 -2.68 -16.89 -21.99
C SER A 58 -1.55 -17.93 -22.00
N GLN A 59 -0.39 -17.59 -22.53
CA GLN A 59 0.78 -18.47 -22.51
C GLN A 59 1.27 -18.68 -21.08
N ILE A 60 1.36 -17.60 -20.28
CA ILE A 60 1.72 -17.69 -18.84
C ILE A 60 0.76 -18.66 -18.13
N GLN A 61 -0.54 -18.49 -18.33
CA GLN A 61 -1.53 -19.34 -17.67
C GLN A 61 -1.40 -20.81 -18.10
N THR A 62 -1.15 -21.06 -19.39
CA THR A 62 -0.96 -22.43 -19.90
C THR A 62 0.32 -23.06 -19.34
N THR A 63 1.43 -22.32 -19.35
CA THR A 63 2.70 -22.78 -18.81
C THR A 63 2.61 -23.04 -17.30
N MET A 64 2.01 -22.11 -16.54
CA MET A 64 1.84 -22.30 -15.11
C MET A 64 0.97 -23.50 -14.76
N ARG A 65 -0.10 -23.76 -15.52
CA ARG A 65 -0.91 -24.98 -15.33
C ARG A 65 -0.14 -26.27 -15.57
N SER A 66 0.87 -26.25 -16.42
CA SER A 66 1.71 -27.43 -16.66
C SER A 66 2.83 -27.60 -15.65
N LEU A 67 3.41 -26.50 -15.14
CA LEU A 67 4.50 -26.52 -14.17
C LEU A 67 3.99 -26.66 -12.73
N GLU A 68 2.94 -25.91 -12.40
CA GLU A 68 2.35 -25.82 -11.07
C GLU A 68 0.81 -25.91 -11.18
N PRO A 69 0.23 -27.11 -11.37
CA PRO A 69 -1.21 -27.30 -11.62
C PRO A 69 -2.11 -26.72 -10.53
N ASP A 70 -1.63 -26.73 -9.27
CA ASP A 70 -2.38 -26.27 -8.11
C ASP A 70 -2.22 -24.76 -7.85
N PHE A 71 -1.32 -24.08 -8.59
CA PHE A 71 -1.11 -22.64 -8.42
C PHE A 71 -2.12 -21.83 -9.23
N ASN A 72 -2.92 -21.06 -8.53
CA ASN A 72 -3.92 -20.16 -9.12
C ASN A 72 -3.39 -18.75 -9.15
N ILE A 73 -3.27 -18.15 -10.34
CA ILE A 73 -2.80 -16.79 -10.53
C ILE A 73 -3.95 -15.82 -10.23
N ALA A 74 -3.76 -14.94 -9.24
CA ALA A 74 -4.67 -13.85 -8.94
C ALA A 74 -4.26 -12.54 -9.65
N HIS A 75 -2.95 -12.25 -9.70
CA HIS A 75 -2.41 -11.04 -10.30
C HIS A 75 -1.12 -11.32 -11.06
N VAL A 76 -0.91 -10.58 -12.14
CA VAL A 76 0.35 -10.57 -12.90
C VAL A 76 0.89 -9.14 -12.89
N MET A 77 2.06 -8.94 -12.28
CA MET A 77 2.76 -7.67 -12.29
C MET A 77 3.76 -7.66 -13.45
N VAL A 78 3.47 -6.86 -14.47
CA VAL A 78 4.32 -6.70 -15.66
C VAL A 78 5.30 -5.55 -15.44
N PRO A 79 6.60 -5.70 -15.76
CA PRO A 79 7.54 -4.60 -15.71
C PRO A 79 7.18 -3.47 -16.69
N PRO A 80 7.56 -2.23 -16.39
CA PRO A 80 7.39 -1.15 -17.34
C PRO A 80 8.27 -1.41 -18.59
N PRO A 81 7.92 -0.87 -19.77
CA PRO A 81 8.60 -1.17 -21.03
C PRO A 81 10.12 -0.89 -21.02
N ASN A 82 10.57 0.07 -20.23
CA ASN A 82 12.00 0.42 -20.08
C ASN A 82 12.77 -0.54 -19.15
N ARG A 83 12.12 -1.56 -18.61
CA ARG A 83 12.68 -2.60 -17.75
C ARG A 83 12.26 -4.00 -18.21
N ALA A 84 12.34 -4.20 -19.51
CA ALA A 84 12.00 -5.50 -20.13
C ALA A 84 12.93 -6.65 -19.67
N ASP A 85 14.10 -6.31 -19.13
CA ASP A 85 15.07 -7.22 -18.51
C ASP A 85 14.65 -7.73 -17.12
N THR A 86 13.45 -7.39 -16.68
CA THR A 86 12.95 -7.76 -15.35
C THR A 86 11.88 -8.84 -15.46
N ALA A 87 11.92 -9.86 -14.61
CA ALA A 87 10.94 -10.93 -14.51
C ALA A 87 9.51 -10.41 -14.26
N TYR A 88 8.52 -11.17 -14.73
CA TYR A 88 7.13 -10.99 -14.30
C TYR A 88 6.97 -11.54 -12.88
N ILE A 89 6.15 -10.88 -12.09
CA ILE A 89 5.78 -11.38 -10.76
C ILE A 89 4.34 -11.86 -10.81
N LEU A 90 4.16 -13.17 -10.61
CA LEU A 90 2.85 -13.77 -10.50
C LEU A 90 2.49 -13.86 -9.02
N MET A 91 1.35 -13.33 -8.65
CA MET A 91 0.85 -13.39 -7.28
C MET A 91 -0.39 -14.29 -7.26
N GLY A 92 -0.44 -15.20 -6.30
CA GLY A 92 -1.54 -16.16 -6.21
C GLY A 92 -1.43 -17.07 -5.01
N GLY A 93 -2.03 -18.25 -5.11
CA GLY A 93 -2.00 -19.25 -4.06
C GLY A 93 -2.39 -20.63 -4.56
N ARG A 94 -2.09 -21.67 -3.77
CA ARG A 94 -2.43 -23.07 -4.07
C ARG A 94 -3.80 -23.49 -3.53
N ASN A 95 -4.34 -22.74 -2.56
CA ASN A 95 -5.66 -22.98 -2.00
C ASN A 95 -6.62 -21.84 -2.38
N PRO A 96 -7.94 -22.11 -2.49
CA PRO A 96 -8.93 -21.05 -2.75
C PRO A 96 -8.88 -19.89 -1.76
N GLU A 97 -8.53 -20.16 -0.50
CA GLU A 97 -8.37 -19.15 0.54
C GLU A 97 -7.16 -18.25 0.31
N ASP A 98 -6.09 -18.81 -0.28
CA ASP A 98 -4.85 -18.07 -0.59
C ASP A 98 -5.02 -17.10 -1.77
N LEU A 99 -5.99 -17.35 -2.66
CA LEU A 99 -6.28 -16.50 -3.83
C LEU A 99 -6.64 -15.07 -3.44
N HIS A 100 -7.48 -14.91 -2.41
CA HIS A 100 -7.89 -13.59 -1.93
C HIS A 100 -6.75 -12.82 -1.27
N GLU A 101 -5.79 -13.53 -0.71
CA GLU A 101 -4.68 -12.94 0.02
C GLU A 101 -3.39 -12.86 -0.80
N SER A 102 -3.34 -13.50 -1.97
CA SER A 102 -2.16 -13.55 -2.87
C SER A 102 -0.88 -13.85 -2.08
N LYS A 103 -0.89 -14.93 -1.30
CA LYS A 103 0.14 -15.24 -0.30
C LYS A 103 1.49 -15.65 -0.89
N ILE A 104 1.49 -16.07 -2.15
CA ILE A 104 2.68 -16.58 -2.84
C ILE A 104 3.02 -15.66 -4.01
N MET A 105 4.31 -15.33 -4.13
CA MET A 105 4.87 -14.64 -5.29
C MET A 105 5.78 -15.60 -6.06
N VAL A 106 5.58 -15.68 -7.36
CA VAL A 106 6.39 -16.46 -8.28
C VAL A 106 7.08 -15.51 -9.25
N ASP A 107 8.41 -15.52 -9.25
CA ASP A 107 9.23 -14.81 -10.22
C ASP A 107 9.28 -15.63 -11.50
N TYR A 108 8.76 -15.09 -12.61
CA TYR A 108 8.57 -15.81 -13.87
C TYR A 108 9.35 -15.16 -15.01
N ASP A 109 10.22 -15.92 -15.65
CA ASP A 109 10.89 -15.50 -16.87
C ASP A 109 9.92 -15.56 -18.04
N GLN A 110 9.50 -14.38 -18.50
CA GLN A 110 8.54 -14.25 -19.61
C GLN A 110 9.12 -14.62 -20.98
N TYR A 111 10.43 -14.72 -21.13
CA TYR A 111 11.09 -15.05 -22.38
C TYR A 111 11.37 -16.55 -22.47
N GLN A 112 11.86 -17.16 -21.39
CA GLN A 112 12.12 -18.60 -21.33
C GLN A 112 10.92 -19.42 -20.85
N GLN A 113 9.88 -18.74 -20.39
CA GLN A 113 8.64 -19.34 -19.87
C GLN A 113 8.90 -20.34 -18.73
N GLN A 114 9.72 -19.94 -17.78
CA GLN A 114 10.10 -20.76 -16.62
C GLN A 114 9.95 -20.01 -15.31
N ILE A 115 9.77 -20.75 -14.23
CA ILE A 115 9.81 -20.21 -12.87
C ILE A 115 11.27 -20.01 -12.48
N ILE A 116 11.62 -18.78 -12.05
CA ILE A 116 12.95 -18.46 -11.55
C ILE A 116 13.00 -18.67 -10.03
N GLY A 117 11.94 -18.30 -9.34
CA GLY A 117 11.84 -18.42 -7.89
C GLY A 117 10.41 -18.35 -7.40
N GLU A 118 10.22 -18.83 -6.17
CA GLU A 118 8.93 -18.75 -5.47
C GLU A 118 9.20 -18.28 -4.04
N HIS A 119 8.36 -17.34 -3.59
CA HIS A 119 8.50 -16.75 -2.26
C HIS A 119 7.14 -16.50 -1.64
N PRO A 120 6.91 -16.88 -0.37
CA PRO A 120 5.76 -16.38 0.38
C PRO A 120 5.83 -14.84 0.45
N LEU A 121 4.69 -14.18 0.34
CA LEU A 121 4.64 -12.70 0.39
C LEU A 121 5.28 -12.15 1.66
N ILE A 122 5.07 -12.80 2.81
CA ILE A 122 5.66 -12.40 4.11
C ILE A 122 7.17 -12.62 4.12
N GLU A 123 7.68 -13.69 3.47
CA GLU A 123 9.11 -14.01 3.42
C GLU A 123 9.87 -13.23 2.35
N SER A 124 9.19 -12.36 1.60
CA SER A 124 9.83 -11.45 0.65
C SER A 124 10.68 -10.36 1.33
N GLY A 125 11.12 -10.63 2.55
CA GLY A 125 11.91 -9.71 3.38
C GLY A 125 11.06 -8.59 3.99
N TRP A 126 11.72 -7.54 4.45
CA TRP A 126 11.06 -6.43 5.14
C TRP A 126 10.05 -5.67 4.27
N ILE A 127 10.26 -5.62 2.95
CA ILE A 127 9.35 -4.95 2.00
C ILE A 127 8.01 -5.68 1.92
N GLY A 128 8.05 -7.01 1.76
CA GLY A 128 6.84 -7.84 1.78
C GLY A 128 6.12 -7.75 3.11
N THR A 129 6.85 -7.79 4.22
CA THR A 129 6.30 -7.63 5.57
C THR A 129 5.58 -6.28 5.72
N MET A 130 6.18 -5.17 5.25
CA MET A 130 5.54 -3.85 5.30
C MET A 130 4.28 -3.78 4.44
N THR A 131 4.28 -4.42 3.26
CA THR A 131 3.10 -4.50 2.38
C THR A 131 1.95 -5.25 3.05
N VAL A 132 2.24 -6.39 3.68
CA VAL A 132 1.24 -7.20 4.40
C VAL A 132 0.70 -6.48 5.62
N LEU A 133 1.58 -5.83 6.39
CA LEU A 133 1.19 -5.01 7.55
C LEU A 133 0.35 -3.79 7.14
N HIS A 134 0.71 -3.12 6.04
CA HIS A 134 -0.08 -1.99 5.53
C HIS A 134 -1.52 -2.40 5.21
N ARG A 135 -1.71 -3.55 4.59
CA ARG A 135 -3.03 -4.09 4.25
C ARG A 135 -3.73 -4.77 5.43
N TRP A 136 -3.06 -4.89 6.58
CA TRP A 136 -3.55 -5.59 7.77
C TRP A 136 -3.97 -7.04 7.54
N ILE A 137 -3.49 -7.65 6.46
CA ILE A 137 -3.80 -9.03 6.06
C ILE A 137 -3.42 -10.04 7.17
N VAL A 138 -2.37 -9.74 7.94
CA VAL A 138 -1.92 -10.58 9.07
C VAL A 138 -3.02 -10.82 10.09
N PHE A 139 -3.99 -9.90 10.20
CA PHE A 139 -5.09 -9.98 11.16
C PHE A 139 -6.39 -10.52 10.52
N GLY A 140 -6.34 -11.00 9.27
CA GLY A 140 -7.51 -11.51 8.56
C GLY A 140 -8.66 -10.50 8.50
N GLU A 141 -9.90 -10.97 8.69
CA GLU A 141 -11.09 -10.10 8.67
C GLU A 141 -11.06 -8.99 9.73
N ALA A 142 -10.48 -9.26 10.91
CA ALA A 142 -10.36 -8.25 11.96
C ALA A 142 -9.50 -7.05 11.49
N GLY A 143 -8.47 -7.30 10.68
CA GLY A 143 -7.65 -6.25 10.11
C GLY A 143 -8.45 -5.30 9.20
N PHE A 144 -9.36 -5.84 8.39
CA PHE A 144 -10.25 -5.04 7.57
C PHE A 144 -11.10 -4.06 8.40
N TYR A 145 -11.72 -4.54 9.48
CA TYR A 145 -12.51 -3.68 10.36
C TYR A 145 -11.66 -2.60 11.04
N VAL A 146 -10.43 -2.93 11.44
CA VAL A 146 -9.49 -1.95 12.01
C VAL A 146 -9.19 -0.84 11.00
N VAL A 147 -8.88 -1.18 9.76
CA VAL A 147 -8.60 -0.20 8.69
C VAL A 147 -9.83 0.69 8.43
N CYS A 148 -11.02 0.11 8.37
CA CYS A 148 -12.27 0.88 8.21
C CYS A 148 -12.49 1.87 9.36
N VAL A 149 -12.31 1.44 10.61
CA VAL A 149 -12.46 2.31 11.80
C VAL A 149 -11.43 3.43 11.78
N LEU A 150 -10.16 3.13 11.46
CA LEU A 150 -9.09 4.13 11.35
C LEU A 150 -9.37 5.11 10.21
N GLY A 151 -9.90 4.65 9.08
CA GLY A 151 -10.32 5.49 7.95
C GLY A 151 -11.40 6.50 8.37
N VAL A 152 -12.48 6.03 9.00
CA VAL A 152 -13.55 6.89 9.51
C VAL A 152 -13.01 7.90 10.53
N ALA A 153 -12.19 7.45 11.48
CA ALA A 153 -11.59 8.31 12.49
C ALA A 153 -10.68 9.38 11.87
N THR A 154 -9.93 9.03 10.80
CA THR A 154 -9.09 9.97 10.05
C THR A 154 -9.95 11.03 9.35
N VAL A 155 -11.06 10.65 8.72
CA VAL A 155 -12.00 11.60 8.11
C VAL A 155 -12.56 12.56 9.17
N LEU A 156 -12.98 12.06 10.33
CA LEU A 156 -13.46 12.90 11.43
C LEU A 156 -12.38 13.86 11.95
N MET A 157 -11.15 13.42 12.04
CA MET A 157 -10.00 14.27 12.40
C MET A 157 -9.79 15.37 11.35
N CYS A 158 -9.84 15.05 10.07
CA CYS A 158 -9.71 16.01 8.97
C CYS A 158 -10.83 17.05 8.99
N LEU A 159 -12.08 16.62 9.13
CA LEU A 159 -13.24 17.50 9.21
C LEU A 159 -13.17 18.44 10.43
N SER A 160 -12.78 17.92 11.60
CA SER A 160 -12.61 18.77 12.81
C SER A 160 -11.47 19.77 12.65
N GLY A 161 -10.37 19.37 12.01
CA GLY A 161 -9.24 20.25 11.69
C GLY A 161 -9.62 21.37 10.72
N LEU A 162 -10.35 21.05 9.66
CA LEU A 162 -10.85 22.01 8.67
C LEU A 162 -11.86 22.98 9.32
N PHE A 163 -12.77 22.48 10.15
CA PHE A 163 -13.69 23.31 10.92
C PHE A 163 -12.95 24.30 11.81
N LEU A 164 -11.94 23.85 12.55
CA LEU A 164 -11.12 24.71 13.39
C LEU A 164 -10.33 25.75 12.57
N TYR A 165 -9.80 25.35 11.42
CA TYR A 165 -9.11 26.25 10.51
C TYR A 165 -10.03 27.41 10.08
N LEU A 166 -11.22 27.11 9.63
CA LEU A 166 -12.19 28.12 9.15
C LEU A 166 -12.64 29.07 10.27
N ASN A 167 -12.95 28.53 11.44
CA ASN A 167 -13.52 29.32 12.55
C ASN A 167 -12.48 30.10 13.37
N THR A 168 -11.19 29.77 13.26
CA THR A 168 -10.13 30.46 14.03
C THR A 168 -9.12 31.23 13.16
N ARG A 169 -9.45 31.47 11.86
CA ARG A 169 -8.51 32.11 10.93
C ARG A 169 -8.14 33.56 11.32
N LYS A 170 -9.03 34.31 11.98
CA LYS A 170 -8.77 35.70 12.41
C LYS A 170 -7.63 35.82 13.42
N THR A 171 -7.37 34.79 14.22
CA THR A 171 -6.30 34.76 15.22
C THR A 171 -5.02 34.07 14.74
N ALA A 172 -4.99 33.66 13.48
CA ALA A 172 -3.90 32.85 12.93
C ALA A 172 -2.55 33.55 12.90
N LEU A 173 -2.55 34.87 12.64
CA LEU A 173 -1.31 35.67 12.54
C LEU A 173 -0.57 35.81 13.87
N GLN A 174 -1.27 35.67 15.02
CA GLN A 174 -0.73 35.76 16.37
C GLN A 174 -0.13 34.44 16.87
N LEU A 175 -0.26 33.33 16.06
CA LEU A 175 0.22 32.03 16.47
C LEU A 175 1.72 31.88 16.16
N PRO A 176 2.45 31.05 16.93
CA PRO A 176 3.81 30.63 16.60
C PRO A 176 3.89 30.00 15.19
N PHE A 177 5.05 30.14 14.55
CA PHE A 177 5.28 29.66 13.16
C PHE A 177 4.85 28.21 12.96
N ILE A 178 5.23 27.30 13.85
CA ILE A 178 4.87 25.88 13.80
C ILE A 178 3.36 25.67 13.74
N ASN A 179 2.59 26.40 14.55
CA ASN A 179 1.14 26.31 14.58
C ASN A 179 0.50 26.87 13.31
N ARG A 180 1.10 27.88 12.68
CA ARG A 180 0.66 28.41 11.38
C ARG A 180 0.89 27.39 10.28
N CYS A 181 2.08 26.78 10.23
CA CYS A 181 2.40 25.72 9.28
C CYS A 181 1.45 24.51 9.42
N HIS A 182 1.26 24.02 10.66
CA HIS A 182 0.33 22.92 10.92
C HIS A 182 -1.09 23.23 10.43
N ARG A 183 -1.58 24.46 10.66
CA ARG A 183 -2.91 24.87 10.21
C ARG A 183 -3.05 24.88 8.70
N SER A 184 -2.10 25.49 7.98
CA SER A 184 -2.17 25.64 6.52
C SER A 184 -1.95 24.31 5.81
N LEU A 185 -0.89 23.60 6.18
CA LEU A 185 -0.58 22.27 5.63
C LEU A 185 -1.65 21.24 6.01
N GLY A 186 -2.13 21.30 7.26
CA GLY A 186 -3.19 20.42 7.74
C GLY A 186 -4.51 20.62 6.99
N ALA A 187 -4.89 21.87 6.67
CA ALA A 187 -6.09 22.15 5.88
C ALA A 187 -5.96 21.61 4.45
N LEU A 188 -4.80 21.81 3.80
CA LEU A 188 -4.52 21.28 2.47
C LEU A 188 -4.51 19.76 2.45
N ALA A 189 -3.79 19.14 3.37
CA ALA A 189 -3.72 17.69 3.52
C ALA A 189 -5.09 17.08 3.83
N SER A 190 -5.93 17.75 4.62
CA SER A 190 -7.30 17.29 4.93
C SER A 190 -8.17 17.18 3.70
N LEU A 191 -8.11 18.16 2.78
CA LEU A 191 -8.85 18.10 1.52
C LEU A 191 -8.42 16.90 0.68
N PHE A 192 -7.10 16.70 0.55
CA PHE A 192 -6.56 15.56 -0.20
C PHE A 192 -6.96 14.21 0.44
N LEU A 193 -6.80 14.07 1.75
CA LEU A 193 -7.13 12.84 2.47
C LEU A 193 -8.63 12.51 2.43
N ILE A 194 -9.52 13.50 2.49
CA ILE A 194 -10.97 13.27 2.35
C ILE A 194 -11.27 12.72 0.97
N VAL A 195 -10.70 13.31 -0.09
CA VAL A 195 -10.94 12.85 -1.47
C VAL A 195 -10.43 11.41 -1.65
N THR A 196 -9.22 11.11 -1.19
CA THR A 196 -8.63 9.75 -1.33
C THR A 196 -9.27 8.69 -0.43
N SER A 197 -9.95 9.09 0.65
CA SER A 197 -10.66 8.15 1.54
C SER A 197 -12.04 7.76 1.04
N VAL A 198 -12.58 8.49 0.05
CA VAL A 198 -13.92 8.25 -0.54
C VAL A 198 -13.81 7.58 -1.92
N SER A 199 -12.64 7.63 -2.54
CA SER A 199 -12.33 6.94 -3.81
C SER A 199 -11.95 5.47 -3.58
#